data_bb8ea9a6ae631c460012174822b984e6
#
_entry.id   bb8ea9a6ae631c460012174822b984e6
#
_cell.length_a   1.000
_cell.length_b   1.000
_cell.length_c   1.000
_cell.angle_alpha   90.00
_cell.angle_beta   90.00
_cell.angle_gamma   90.00
#
_symmetry.space_group_name_H-M   'P 1'
#
loop_
_entity.id
_entity.type
_entity.pdbx_description
1 polymer ?
#
loop_
_entity_poly.entity_id
_entity_poly.type
_entity_poly.pdbx_seq_one_letter_code
_entity_poly.pdbx_strand_id
1 'polypeptide(L)'
;MFTWSVTPFTFGPISPPIQVYIDSLEVMKTLIIDHPLVSAKLTTLRDKNTDTPTFRKLVEELVTLLSYEATRHLLVAETEVETPITKTKGFVLAKPKPIVVPILRAGLGMLDGMMRILPGAEVGFLGMVRDETTLQPTTYAERIPGEIKNRQVFVLDPMLATGGTLVAAIKLLIDRGARDVVAICLLAAPEGIKNVENAFGSDVNVTVVCAGLDEKLNEVGYIVPGLGDAGDRLYGTAD
;
A
#
# COMPACT_ATOMS: atom_id res chain seq x y z
N MET A 1 -0.09 -38.10 -43.70
CA MET A 1 1.13 -37.83 -42.98
C MET A 1 1.32 -36.32 -43.00
N PHE A 2 0.84 -35.61 -41.96
CA PHE A 2 0.94 -34.15 -41.90
C PHE A 2 2.20 -33.78 -41.09
N THR A 3 3.17 -33.20 -41.77
CA THR A 3 4.38 -32.67 -41.15
C THR A 3 4.11 -31.26 -40.65
N TRP A 4 4.11 -31.06 -39.30
CA TRP A 4 4.08 -29.74 -38.69
C TRP A 4 5.48 -29.15 -38.77
N SER A 5 5.62 -28.07 -39.51
CA SER A 5 6.83 -27.25 -39.52
C SER A 5 6.79 -26.36 -38.29
N VAL A 6 7.59 -26.68 -37.29
CA VAL A 6 7.82 -25.81 -36.10
C VAL A 6 8.88 -24.79 -36.46
N THR A 7 8.47 -23.56 -36.77
CA THR A 7 9.40 -22.41 -36.82
C THR A 7 9.84 -22.10 -35.43
N PRO A 8 11.16 -22.02 -35.11
CA PRO A 8 11.61 -21.62 -33.78
C PRO A 8 11.21 -20.16 -33.52
N PHE A 9 10.43 -19.97 -32.49
CA PHE A 9 10.15 -18.63 -31.95
C PHE A 9 11.45 -18.09 -31.38
N THR A 10 12.10 -17.18 -32.11
CA THR A 10 13.20 -16.40 -31.58
C THR A 10 12.58 -15.34 -30.68
N PHE A 11 12.76 -15.45 -29.35
CA PHE A 11 12.52 -14.34 -28.45
C PHE A 11 13.43 -13.20 -28.89
N GLY A 12 12.83 -12.12 -29.39
CA GLY A 12 13.53 -10.86 -29.54
C GLY A 12 14.10 -10.40 -28.19
N PRO A 13 15.07 -9.49 -28.18
CA PRO A 13 15.64 -9.02 -26.93
C PRO A 13 14.50 -8.57 -26.01
N ILE A 14 14.45 -9.15 -24.78
CA ILE A 14 13.55 -8.72 -23.73
C ILE A 14 13.74 -7.21 -23.64
N SER A 15 12.70 -6.45 -23.91
CA SER A 15 12.75 -4.99 -23.76
C SER A 15 13.35 -4.70 -22.39
N PRO A 16 14.32 -3.77 -22.29
CA PRO A 16 14.89 -3.44 -21.00
C PRO A 16 13.74 -3.11 -20.05
N PRO A 17 13.85 -3.47 -18.77
CA PRO A 17 12.84 -3.11 -17.79
C PRO A 17 12.58 -1.61 -17.97
N ILE A 18 11.30 -1.21 -17.96
CA ILE A 18 10.89 0.19 -18.06
C ILE A 18 11.79 0.94 -17.08
N GLN A 19 12.72 1.70 -17.64
CA GLN A 19 13.67 2.49 -16.86
C GLN A 19 12.84 3.65 -16.34
N VAL A 20 12.27 3.47 -15.14
CA VAL A 20 11.71 4.59 -14.39
C VAL A 20 12.91 5.49 -14.14
N TYR A 21 12.99 6.59 -14.88
CA TYR A 21 13.91 7.68 -14.56
C TYR A 21 13.54 8.13 -13.15
N ILE A 22 14.33 7.70 -12.19
CA ILE A 22 14.35 8.31 -10.86
C ILE A 22 15.08 9.63 -11.08
N ASP A 23 14.32 10.66 -11.38
CA ASP A 23 14.83 12.02 -11.30
C ASP A 23 15.14 12.27 -9.83
N SER A 24 16.40 12.40 -9.54
CA SER A 24 16.96 12.57 -8.21
C SER A 24 16.34 13.79 -7.54
N LEU A 25 15.82 13.60 -6.29
CA LEU A 25 15.43 14.59 -5.29
C LEU A 25 13.93 14.76 -4.99
N GLU A 26 13.03 13.88 -5.40
CA GLU A 26 11.70 13.87 -4.79
C GLU A 26 11.73 13.12 -3.46
N VAL A 27 11.55 13.88 -2.38
CA VAL A 27 11.53 13.40 -0.99
C VAL A 27 10.34 12.45 -0.72
N MET A 28 9.29 12.57 -1.54
CA MET A 28 8.11 11.74 -1.51
C MET A 28 7.62 11.44 -2.92
N LYS A 29 7.12 10.23 -3.13
CA LYS A 29 6.52 9.80 -4.39
C LYS A 29 5.06 9.40 -4.17
N THR A 30 4.16 9.94 -5.01
CA THR A 30 2.75 9.53 -5.04
C THR A 30 2.48 8.75 -6.32
N LEU A 31 1.94 7.54 -6.17
CA LEU A 31 1.53 6.66 -7.27
C LEU A 31 0.01 6.46 -7.23
N ILE A 32 -0.69 7.04 -8.19
CA ILE A 32 -2.11 6.76 -8.42
C ILE A 32 -2.18 5.64 -9.45
N ILE A 33 -2.83 4.53 -9.09
CA ILE A 33 -2.86 3.33 -9.93
C ILE A 33 -3.97 3.47 -10.97
N ASP A 34 -3.59 3.88 -12.17
CA ASP A 34 -4.48 3.96 -13.33
C ASP A 34 -4.59 2.58 -14.01
N HIS A 35 -5.56 1.80 -13.54
CA HIS A 35 -5.85 0.48 -14.10
C HIS A 35 -7.35 0.22 -14.17
N PRO A 36 -7.91 -0.30 -15.29
CA PRO A 36 -9.35 -0.50 -15.47
C PRO A 36 -10.00 -1.33 -14.35
N LEU A 37 -9.34 -2.36 -13.84
CA LEU A 37 -9.86 -3.18 -12.74
C LEU A 37 -9.90 -2.39 -11.41
N VAL A 38 -8.93 -1.51 -11.18
CA VAL A 38 -8.92 -0.65 -9.99
C VAL A 38 -10.06 0.34 -10.07
N SER A 39 -10.23 1.03 -11.21
CA SER A 39 -11.31 1.99 -11.44
C SER A 39 -12.69 1.37 -11.32
N ALA A 40 -12.90 0.18 -11.91
CA ALA A 40 -14.19 -0.53 -11.82
C ALA A 40 -14.54 -0.93 -10.38
N LYS A 41 -13.57 -1.48 -9.63
CA LYS A 41 -13.76 -1.88 -8.22
C LYS A 41 -13.98 -0.67 -7.32
N LEU A 42 -13.22 0.40 -7.55
CA LEU A 42 -13.37 1.65 -6.81
C LEU A 42 -14.76 2.28 -7.03
N THR A 43 -15.28 2.22 -8.26
CA THR A 43 -16.65 2.69 -8.56
C THR A 43 -17.68 1.97 -7.71
N THR A 44 -17.62 0.64 -7.65
CA THR A 44 -18.56 -0.15 -6.83
C THR A 44 -18.33 0.11 -5.34
N LEU A 45 -17.08 0.28 -4.90
CA LEU A 45 -16.74 0.57 -3.51
C LEU A 45 -17.34 1.91 -3.04
N ARG A 46 -17.38 2.92 -3.92
CA ARG A 46 -17.97 4.24 -3.63
C ARG A 46 -19.48 4.22 -3.47
N ASP A 47 -20.19 3.30 -4.12
CA ASP A 47 -21.66 3.27 -4.08
C ASP A 47 -22.13 3.09 -2.63
N LYS A 48 -23.00 4.02 -2.19
CA LYS A 48 -23.60 4.00 -0.84
C LYS A 48 -24.44 2.74 -0.57
N ASN A 49 -24.93 2.09 -1.62
CA ASN A 49 -25.72 0.86 -1.53
C ASN A 49 -24.86 -0.41 -1.48
N THR A 50 -23.55 -0.31 -1.64
CA THR A 50 -22.64 -1.46 -1.49
C THR A 50 -22.68 -1.93 -0.04
N ASP A 51 -23.15 -3.16 0.17
CA ASP A 51 -23.25 -3.76 1.50
C ASP A 51 -21.85 -4.07 2.10
N THR A 52 -21.82 -4.23 3.42
CA THR A 52 -20.56 -4.47 4.16
C THR A 52 -19.80 -5.70 3.67
N PRO A 53 -20.39 -6.87 3.40
CA PRO A 53 -19.68 -8.03 2.86
C PRO A 53 -19.00 -7.73 1.52
N THR A 54 -19.73 -7.10 0.59
CA THR A 54 -19.21 -6.70 -0.72
C THR A 54 -18.11 -5.63 -0.57
N PHE A 55 -18.30 -4.66 0.32
CA PHE A 55 -17.31 -3.63 0.60
C PHE A 55 -15.99 -4.24 1.10
N ARG A 56 -16.03 -5.15 2.07
CA ARG A 56 -14.84 -5.88 2.58
C ARG A 56 -14.10 -6.61 1.47
N LYS A 57 -14.84 -7.34 0.64
CA LYS A 57 -14.26 -8.07 -0.50
C LYS A 57 -13.58 -7.13 -1.49
N LEU A 58 -14.22 -6.02 -1.83
CA LEU A 58 -13.64 -5.03 -2.75
C LEU A 58 -12.39 -4.36 -2.17
N VAL A 59 -12.39 -4.05 -0.86
CA VAL A 59 -11.19 -3.54 -0.17
C VAL A 59 -10.03 -4.54 -0.30
N GLU A 60 -10.26 -5.81 0.01
CA GLU A 60 -9.24 -6.87 -0.11
C GLU A 60 -8.71 -6.99 -1.55
N GLU A 61 -9.59 -7.00 -2.55
CA GLU A 61 -9.22 -7.10 -3.95
C GLU A 61 -8.44 -5.87 -4.44
N LEU A 62 -8.87 -4.66 -4.07
CA LEU A 62 -8.16 -3.42 -4.39
C LEU A 62 -6.77 -3.40 -3.75
N VAL A 63 -6.69 -3.71 -2.45
CA VAL A 63 -5.40 -3.76 -1.75
C VAL A 63 -4.46 -4.78 -2.37
N THR A 64 -4.95 -5.94 -2.83
CA THR A 64 -4.14 -6.92 -3.55
C THR A 64 -3.52 -6.30 -4.82
N LEU A 65 -4.30 -5.56 -5.62
CA LEU A 65 -3.81 -4.88 -6.82
C LEU A 65 -2.81 -3.76 -6.49
N LEU A 66 -3.13 -2.93 -5.50
CA LEU A 66 -2.24 -1.84 -5.06
C LEU A 66 -0.93 -2.38 -4.48
N SER A 67 -0.98 -3.46 -3.72
CA SER A 67 0.19 -4.11 -3.13
C SER A 67 1.13 -4.68 -4.20
N TYR A 68 0.59 -5.21 -5.29
CA TYR A 68 1.40 -5.65 -6.43
C TYR A 68 2.26 -4.50 -6.98
N GLU A 69 1.67 -3.33 -7.17
CA GLU A 69 2.41 -2.15 -7.62
C GLU A 69 3.35 -1.59 -6.53
N ALA A 70 2.87 -1.54 -5.28
CA ALA A 70 3.63 -1.06 -4.14
C ALA A 70 4.90 -1.87 -3.85
N THR A 71 4.92 -3.14 -4.23
CA THR A 71 6.05 -4.06 -4.01
C THR A 71 7.06 -4.11 -5.16
N ARG A 72 6.89 -3.31 -6.20
CA ARG A 72 7.72 -3.32 -7.42
C ARG A 72 9.21 -3.07 -7.17
N HIS A 73 9.55 -2.42 -6.06
CA HIS A 73 10.93 -2.07 -5.69
C HIS A 73 11.57 -3.04 -4.69
N LEU A 74 10.84 -4.11 -4.30
CA LEU A 74 11.43 -5.10 -3.40
C LEU A 74 12.61 -5.80 -4.05
N LEU A 75 13.68 -5.93 -3.26
CA LEU A 75 14.89 -6.60 -3.71
C LEU A 75 14.71 -8.11 -3.74
N VAL A 76 15.36 -8.73 -4.70
CA VAL A 76 15.43 -10.19 -4.83
C VAL A 76 16.87 -10.69 -4.70
N ALA A 77 17.03 -11.90 -4.19
CA ALA A 77 18.29 -12.60 -4.10
C ALA A 77 18.26 -13.87 -4.96
N GLU A 78 19.36 -14.15 -5.64
CA GLU A 78 19.52 -15.38 -6.41
C GLU A 78 19.59 -16.59 -5.46
N THR A 79 18.99 -17.71 -5.85
CA THR A 79 19.01 -18.97 -5.13
C THR A 79 19.07 -20.15 -6.10
N GLU A 80 19.62 -21.28 -5.66
CA GLU A 80 19.52 -22.53 -6.42
C GLU A 80 18.16 -23.20 -6.18
N VAL A 81 17.56 -23.70 -7.23
CA VAL A 81 16.28 -24.42 -7.22
C VAL A 81 16.44 -25.73 -7.97
N GLU A 82 15.98 -26.82 -7.37
CA GLU A 82 15.85 -28.11 -8.03
C GLU A 82 14.42 -28.29 -8.51
N THR A 83 14.27 -28.30 -9.86
CA THR A 83 12.97 -28.60 -10.50
C THR A 83 12.83 -30.12 -10.66
N PRO A 84 11.64 -30.62 -11.02
CA PRO A 84 11.47 -32.04 -11.33
C PRO A 84 12.37 -32.54 -12.48
N ILE A 85 12.98 -31.66 -13.25
CA ILE A 85 13.79 -32.01 -14.45
C ILE A 85 15.28 -31.79 -14.21
N THR A 86 15.65 -30.61 -13.63
CA THR A 86 17.07 -30.23 -13.46
C THR A 86 17.23 -29.12 -12.43
N LYS A 87 18.49 -28.92 -12.00
CA LYS A 87 18.85 -27.75 -11.18
C LYS A 87 18.92 -26.50 -12.02
N THR A 88 18.47 -25.39 -11.47
CA THR A 88 18.49 -24.07 -12.11
C THR A 88 18.64 -22.97 -11.06
N LYS A 89 18.84 -21.73 -11.53
CA LYS A 89 18.83 -20.52 -10.70
C LYS A 89 17.42 -19.93 -10.69
N GLY A 90 17.00 -19.44 -9.53
CA GLY A 90 15.76 -18.71 -9.34
C GLY A 90 15.98 -17.50 -8.44
N PHE A 91 14.90 -16.79 -8.10
CA PHE A 91 14.93 -15.62 -7.25
C PHE A 91 13.96 -15.77 -6.09
N VAL A 92 14.37 -15.29 -4.93
CA VAL A 92 13.54 -15.14 -3.72
C VAL A 92 13.58 -13.70 -3.26
N LEU A 93 12.60 -13.26 -2.47
CA LEU A 93 12.70 -11.95 -1.84
C LEU A 93 13.92 -11.88 -0.94
N ALA A 94 14.70 -10.81 -1.09
CA ALA A 94 15.87 -10.58 -0.26
C ALA A 94 15.49 -10.38 1.22
N LYS A 95 16.40 -10.70 2.11
CA LYS A 95 16.28 -10.37 3.54
C LYS A 95 16.82 -8.96 3.80
N PRO A 96 16.36 -8.29 4.84
CA PRO A 96 15.35 -8.71 5.81
C PRO A 96 13.92 -8.66 5.24
N LYS A 97 13.01 -9.47 5.81
CA LYS A 97 11.60 -9.50 5.40
C LYS A 97 10.94 -8.12 5.62
N PRO A 98 10.04 -7.68 4.74
CA PRO A 98 9.28 -6.46 4.96
C PRO A 98 8.35 -6.57 6.17
N ILE A 99 7.90 -5.41 6.65
CA ILE A 99 6.92 -5.28 7.74
C ILE A 99 5.66 -4.65 7.17
N VAL A 100 4.50 -5.17 7.56
CA VAL A 100 3.18 -4.61 7.23
C VAL A 100 2.55 -4.06 8.50
N VAL A 101 2.09 -2.82 8.45
CA VAL A 101 1.55 -2.10 9.62
C VAL A 101 0.19 -1.50 9.28
N PRO A 102 -0.91 -2.21 9.51
CA PRO A 102 -2.23 -1.59 9.43
C PRO A 102 -2.46 -0.60 10.57
N ILE A 103 -3.01 0.56 10.22
CA ILE A 103 -3.51 1.53 11.20
C ILE A 103 -4.92 1.12 11.59
N LEU A 104 -5.08 0.72 12.85
CA LEU A 104 -6.36 0.30 13.37
C LEU A 104 -7.32 1.50 13.53
N ARG A 105 -8.62 1.34 13.30
CA ARG A 105 -9.34 0.09 12.98
C ARG A 105 -9.35 -0.23 11.47
N ALA A 106 -9.57 0.79 10.62
CA ALA A 106 -9.90 0.62 9.20
C ALA A 106 -8.80 -0.09 8.38
N GLY A 107 -7.51 0.17 8.67
CA GLY A 107 -6.38 -0.49 8.00
C GLY A 107 -6.35 -2.01 8.19
N LEU A 108 -7.00 -2.55 9.25
CA LEU A 108 -7.09 -3.99 9.45
C LEU A 108 -7.83 -4.69 8.30
N GLY A 109 -8.87 -4.04 7.72
CA GLY A 109 -9.59 -4.58 6.57
C GLY A 109 -8.75 -4.69 5.28
N MET A 110 -7.57 -4.07 5.28
CA MET A 110 -6.62 -4.11 4.15
C MET A 110 -5.59 -5.23 4.29
N LEU A 111 -5.43 -5.78 5.49
CA LEU A 111 -4.33 -6.69 5.82
C LEU A 111 -4.35 -7.95 4.96
N ASP A 112 -5.50 -8.60 4.80
CA ASP A 112 -5.62 -9.84 4.05
C ASP A 112 -5.22 -9.67 2.58
N GLY A 113 -5.60 -8.55 1.95
CA GLY A 113 -5.19 -8.20 0.59
C GLY A 113 -3.67 -8.06 0.45
N MET A 114 -3.00 -7.43 1.41
CA MET A 114 -1.54 -7.30 1.44
C MET A 114 -0.86 -8.64 1.68
N MET A 115 -1.35 -9.46 2.61
CA MET A 115 -0.77 -10.76 2.94
C MET A 115 -0.89 -11.80 1.83
N ARG A 116 -1.81 -11.62 0.87
CA ARG A 116 -1.84 -12.42 -0.37
C ARG A 116 -0.59 -12.20 -1.24
N ILE A 117 -0.08 -10.98 -1.27
CA ILE A 117 1.11 -10.61 -2.05
C ILE A 117 2.40 -10.89 -1.27
N LEU A 118 2.41 -10.61 0.03
CA LEU A 118 3.57 -10.79 0.90
C LEU A 118 3.29 -11.73 2.09
N PRO A 119 3.01 -13.03 1.83
CA PRO A 119 2.63 -13.97 2.90
C PRO A 119 3.75 -14.19 3.95
N GLY A 120 4.98 -13.86 3.60
CA GLY A 120 6.13 -13.99 4.50
C GLY A 120 6.48 -12.72 5.28
N ALA A 121 5.76 -11.60 5.10
CA ALA A 121 5.99 -10.37 5.85
C ALA A 121 5.66 -10.54 7.34
N GLU A 122 6.34 -9.77 8.19
CA GLU A 122 5.96 -9.64 9.59
C GLU A 122 4.89 -8.55 9.72
N VAL A 123 3.99 -8.71 10.69
CA VAL A 123 2.89 -7.77 10.90
C VAL A 123 3.07 -7.05 12.22
N GLY A 124 3.01 -5.72 12.17
CA GLY A 124 2.85 -4.87 13.34
C GLY A 124 1.47 -4.22 13.35
N PHE A 125 1.08 -3.58 14.45
CA PHE A 125 -0.20 -2.89 14.58
C PHE A 125 0.00 -1.53 15.23
N LEU A 126 -0.63 -0.51 14.66
CA LEU A 126 -0.76 0.82 15.25
C LEU A 126 -2.24 1.13 15.45
N GLY A 127 -2.64 1.32 16.71
CA GLY A 127 -3.95 1.83 17.07
C GLY A 127 -3.88 3.34 17.22
N MET A 128 -4.56 4.06 16.34
CA MET A 128 -4.59 5.51 16.34
C MET A 128 -6.03 6.01 16.35
N VAL A 129 -6.29 7.03 17.14
CA VAL A 129 -7.58 7.71 17.19
C VAL A 129 -7.34 9.20 17.02
N ARG A 130 -8.24 9.88 16.37
CA ARG A 130 -8.24 11.33 16.25
C ARG A 130 -8.96 11.90 17.48
N ASP A 131 -8.31 12.77 18.23
CA ASP A 131 -8.96 13.52 19.29
C ASP A 131 -10.01 14.46 18.69
N GLU A 132 -11.25 14.37 19.15
CA GLU A 132 -12.39 15.09 18.57
C GLU A 132 -12.29 16.62 18.77
N THR A 133 -11.57 17.07 19.79
CA THR A 133 -11.43 18.48 20.13
C THR A 133 -10.22 19.12 19.46
N THR A 134 -9.05 18.46 19.56
CA THR A 134 -7.79 19.00 19.04
C THR A 134 -7.52 18.55 17.60
N LEU A 135 -8.25 17.56 17.10
CA LEU A 135 -8.05 16.89 15.82
C LEU A 135 -6.65 16.26 15.64
N GLN A 136 -5.90 16.14 16.74
CA GLN A 136 -4.58 15.52 16.72
C GLN A 136 -4.67 14.00 16.84
N PRO A 137 -3.85 13.26 16.11
CA PRO A 137 -3.80 11.81 16.24
C PRO A 137 -3.14 11.41 17.55
N THR A 138 -3.79 10.51 18.30
CA THR A 138 -3.28 9.90 19.52
C THR A 138 -3.11 8.40 19.33
N THR A 139 -1.98 7.85 19.76
CA THR A 139 -1.69 6.41 19.68
C THR A 139 -2.19 5.74 20.96
N TYR A 140 -3.12 4.78 20.82
CA TYR A 140 -3.64 3.99 21.95
C TYR A 140 -3.11 2.54 21.96
N ALA A 141 -2.54 2.07 20.87
CA ALA A 141 -1.94 0.74 20.80
C ALA A 141 -0.75 0.75 19.86
N GLU A 142 0.33 0.10 20.28
CA GLU A 142 1.54 -0.05 19.49
C GLU A 142 2.10 -1.46 19.69
N ARG A 143 2.17 -2.22 18.62
CA ARG A 143 2.79 -3.55 18.56
C ARG A 143 3.55 -3.68 17.25
N ILE A 144 4.79 -3.24 17.24
CA ILE A 144 5.67 -3.26 16.08
C ILE A 144 6.78 -4.30 16.30
N PRO A 145 7.20 -5.08 15.29
CA PRO A 145 8.36 -5.97 15.38
C PRO A 145 9.60 -5.24 15.92
N GLY A 146 10.40 -5.90 16.75
CA GLY A 146 11.50 -5.25 17.49
C GLY A 146 12.59 -4.67 16.61
N GLU A 147 12.90 -5.31 15.48
CA GLU A 147 13.92 -4.85 14.53
C GLU A 147 13.28 -4.34 13.25
N ILE A 148 13.25 -3.04 13.06
CA ILE A 148 12.64 -2.35 11.92
C ILE A 148 13.70 -1.72 11.00
N LYS A 149 14.90 -1.47 11.51
CA LYS A 149 15.97 -0.83 10.75
C LYS A 149 16.33 -1.62 9.48
N ASN A 150 16.52 -0.89 8.37
CA ASN A 150 16.83 -1.45 7.05
C ASN A 150 15.76 -2.39 6.48
N ARG A 151 14.53 -2.28 6.96
CA ARG A 151 13.40 -3.05 6.43
C ARG A 151 12.44 -2.13 5.69
N GLN A 152 11.89 -2.65 4.59
CA GLN A 152 10.76 -2.02 3.92
C GLN A 152 9.55 -2.10 4.82
N VAL A 153 8.87 -0.98 5.03
CA VAL A 153 7.65 -0.90 5.84
C VAL A 153 6.47 -0.51 4.96
N PHE A 154 5.40 -1.30 5.00
CA PHE A 154 4.14 -1.00 4.34
C PHE A 154 3.12 -0.59 5.38
N VAL A 155 2.63 0.64 5.30
CA VAL A 155 1.57 1.17 6.17
C VAL A 155 0.24 1.07 5.43
N LEU A 156 -0.79 0.52 6.08
CA LEU A 156 -2.12 0.37 5.49
C LEU A 156 -3.10 1.32 6.18
N ASP A 157 -3.62 2.28 5.43
CA ASP A 157 -4.63 3.24 5.87
C ASP A 157 -5.58 3.54 4.69
N PRO A 158 -6.86 3.16 4.72
CA PRO A 158 -7.72 3.27 3.56
C PRO A 158 -7.95 4.70 3.06
N MET A 159 -7.87 5.72 3.94
CA MET A 159 -8.32 7.08 3.63
C MET A 159 -7.26 8.12 3.98
N LEU A 160 -6.49 8.57 2.99
CA LEU A 160 -5.57 9.69 3.15
C LEU A 160 -6.34 11.03 3.00
N ALA A 161 -7.08 11.40 4.04
CA ALA A 161 -7.87 12.64 4.06
C ALA A 161 -6.99 13.86 4.41
N THR A 162 -6.86 14.22 5.69
CA THR A 162 -5.99 15.32 6.11
C THR A 162 -4.51 14.93 6.21
N GLY A 163 -4.20 13.65 6.23
CA GLY A 163 -2.86 13.10 6.36
C GLY A 163 -2.29 13.06 7.78
N GLY A 164 -2.98 13.64 8.77
CA GLY A 164 -2.47 13.72 10.14
C GLY A 164 -2.16 12.36 10.76
N THR A 165 -3.06 11.40 10.64
CA THR A 165 -2.89 10.03 11.15
C THR A 165 -1.71 9.33 10.48
N LEU A 166 -1.63 9.40 9.15
CA LEU A 166 -0.55 8.77 8.39
C LEU A 166 0.81 9.39 8.73
N VAL A 167 0.89 10.72 8.83
CA VAL A 167 2.12 11.43 9.24
C VAL A 167 2.56 11.00 10.63
N ALA A 168 1.65 10.91 11.60
CA ALA A 168 1.98 10.48 12.95
C ALA A 168 2.45 9.02 12.99
N ALA A 169 1.79 8.13 12.24
CA ALA A 169 2.19 6.73 12.11
C ALA A 169 3.60 6.60 11.51
N ILE A 170 3.88 7.29 10.41
CA ILE A 170 5.19 7.24 9.76
C ILE A 170 6.28 7.82 10.68
N LYS A 171 6.03 8.93 11.39
CA LYS A 171 6.98 9.49 12.38
C LYS A 171 7.34 8.48 13.46
N LEU A 172 6.35 7.80 14.03
CA LEU A 172 6.57 6.74 15.01
C LEU A 172 7.44 5.61 14.45
N LEU A 173 7.21 5.20 13.21
CA LEU A 173 8.02 4.17 12.54
C LEU A 173 9.45 4.65 12.25
N ILE A 174 9.64 5.93 11.90
CA ILE A 174 10.96 6.55 11.72
C ILE A 174 11.73 6.58 13.03
N ASP A 175 11.09 6.94 14.13
CA ASP A 175 11.68 6.94 15.48
C ASP A 175 12.13 5.54 15.91
N ARG A 176 11.47 4.48 15.36
CA ARG A 176 11.85 3.08 15.51
C ARG A 176 12.93 2.63 14.53
N GLY A 177 13.37 3.49 13.62
CA GLY A 177 14.47 3.23 12.67
C GLY A 177 14.04 2.94 11.22
N ALA A 178 12.77 3.07 10.87
CA ALA A 178 12.33 2.96 9.47
C ALA A 178 12.96 4.09 8.63
N ARG A 179 13.33 3.78 7.38
CA ARG A 179 13.86 4.75 6.41
C ARG A 179 13.21 4.61 5.04
N ASP A 180 12.47 3.56 4.82
CA ASP A 180 11.77 3.28 3.58
C ASP A 180 10.34 2.82 3.91
N VAL A 181 9.36 3.69 3.67
CA VAL A 181 7.97 3.51 4.04
C VAL A 181 7.08 3.67 2.81
N VAL A 182 6.25 2.69 2.54
CA VAL A 182 5.21 2.74 1.52
C VAL A 182 3.84 2.75 2.20
N ALA A 183 3.10 3.82 2.04
CA ALA A 183 1.71 3.89 2.49
C ALA A 183 0.78 3.44 1.36
N ILE A 184 -0.14 2.52 1.66
CA ILE A 184 -1.16 2.05 0.71
C ILE A 184 -2.51 2.58 1.18
N CYS A 185 -3.18 3.35 0.31
CA CYS A 185 -4.48 3.95 0.56
C CYS A 185 -5.48 3.55 -0.54
N LEU A 186 -6.78 3.50 -0.23
CA LEU A 186 -7.80 3.34 -1.27
C LEU A 186 -8.08 4.69 -1.94
N LEU A 187 -8.22 5.74 -1.14
CA LEU A 187 -8.43 7.11 -1.62
C LEU A 187 -7.51 8.10 -0.92
N ALA A 188 -7.12 9.12 -1.66
CA ALA A 188 -6.39 10.26 -1.15
C ALA A 188 -7.09 11.58 -1.54
N ALA A 189 -6.88 12.62 -0.73
CA ALA A 189 -7.17 14.01 -1.06
C ALA A 189 -5.85 14.78 -1.28
N PRO A 190 -5.84 15.82 -2.12
CA PRO A 190 -4.65 16.65 -2.36
C PRO A 190 -4.07 17.24 -1.07
N GLU A 191 -4.94 17.64 -0.13
CA GLU A 191 -4.55 18.19 1.16
C GLU A 191 -3.76 17.19 1.99
N GLY A 192 -4.18 15.91 1.98
CA GLY A 192 -3.50 14.84 2.69
C GLY A 192 -2.14 14.52 2.10
N ILE A 193 -2.05 14.43 0.77
CA ILE A 193 -0.78 14.23 0.07
C ILE A 193 0.18 15.35 0.40
N LYS A 194 -0.24 16.61 0.27
CA LYS A 194 0.57 17.79 0.58
C LYS A 194 1.04 17.80 2.05
N ASN A 195 0.20 17.37 2.98
CA ASN A 195 0.59 17.27 4.38
C ASN A 195 1.69 16.22 4.60
N VAL A 196 1.59 15.06 3.95
CA VAL A 196 2.64 14.03 4.00
C VAL A 196 3.93 14.53 3.36
N GLU A 197 3.86 15.19 2.19
CA GLU A 197 5.03 15.79 1.51
C GLU A 197 5.78 16.78 2.41
N ASN A 198 5.05 17.64 3.12
CA ASN A 198 5.63 18.66 3.99
C ASN A 198 6.17 18.10 5.31
N ALA A 199 5.81 16.87 5.69
CA ALA A 199 6.13 16.31 6.99
C ALA A 199 7.51 15.64 7.09
N PHE A 200 8.09 15.25 5.94
CA PHE A 200 9.31 14.44 5.90
C PHE A 200 10.39 15.09 5.03
N GLY A 201 11.64 14.95 5.46
CA GLY A 201 12.82 15.40 4.72
C GLY A 201 13.42 14.28 3.87
N SER A 202 14.51 14.58 3.19
CA SER A 202 15.21 13.69 2.24
C SER A 202 15.92 12.48 2.88
N ASP A 203 15.94 12.38 4.20
CA ASP A 203 16.55 11.28 4.95
C ASP A 203 15.63 10.05 5.10
N VAL A 204 14.38 10.18 4.69
CA VAL A 204 13.37 9.12 4.70
C VAL A 204 12.68 9.03 3.34
N ASN A 205 12.66 7.83 2.77
CA ASN A 205 11.93 7.57 1.54
C ASN A 205 10.47 7.23 1.89
N VAL A 206 9.53 8.10 1.48
CA VAL A 206 8.09 7.89 1.67
C VAL A 206 7.42 7.80 0.31
N THR A 207 6.71 6.70 0.08
CA THR A 207 5.88 6.52 -1.13
C THR A 207 4.43 6.34 -0.71
N VAL A 208 3.51 7.05 -1.36
CA VAL A 208 2.06 6.84 -1.23
C VAL A 208 1.56 6.14 -2.49
N VAL A 209 0.86 5.02 -2.33
CA VAL A 209 0.22 4.28 -3.41
C VAL A 209 -1.28 4.29 -3.16
N CYS A 210 -2.09 4.78 -4.12
CA CYS A 210 -3.53 4.85 -3.94
C CYS A 210 -4.30 4.46 -5.21
N ALA A 211 -5.54 3.99 -5.00
CA ALA A 211 -6.44 3.64 -6.09
C ALA A 211 -7.10 4.86 -6.76
N GLY A 212 -7.17 5.99 -6.04
CA GLY A 212 -7.72 7.22 -6.57
C GLY A 212 -7.32 8.45 -5.77
N LEU A 213 -7.19 9.57 -6.49
CA LEU A 213 -7.03 10.91 -5.91
C LEU A 213 -8.33 11.67 -6.18
N ASP A 214 -9.00 12.09 -5.12
CA ASP A 214 -10.26 12.83 -5.20
C ASP A 214 -10.02 14.34 -5.19
N GLU A 215 -11.11 15.12 -5.31
CA GLU A 215 -11.03 16.55 -5.61
C GLU A 215 -10.50 17.36 -4.43
N LYS A 216 -11.02 17.08 -3.22
CA LYS A 216 -10.76 17.90 -2.01
C LYS A 216 -11.33 17.26 -0.75
N LEU A 217 -11.11 17.92 0.37
CA LEU A 217 -11.84 17.67 1.62
C LEU A 217 -13.05 18.62 1.74
N ASN A 218 -14.11 18.15 2.41
CA ASN A 218 -15.20 19.01 2.84
C ASN A 218 -14.87 19.71 4.18
N GLU A 219 -15.77 20.54 4.71
CA GLU A 219 -15.60 21.33 5.93
C GLU A 219 -15.33 20.49 7.19
N VAL A 220 -15.78 19.25 7.21
CA VAL A 220 -15.58 18.32 8.33
C VAL A 220 -14.46 17.28 8.08
N GLY A 221 -13.69 17.46 6.99
CA GLY A 221 -12.50 16.66 6.70
C GLY A 221 -12.75 15.33 6.00
N TYR A 222 -13.94 15.11 5.40
CA TYR A 222 -14.19 13.98 4.52
C TYR A 222 -13.70 14.24 3.11
N ILE A 223 -13.20 13.19 2.46
CA ILE A 223 -12.83 13.22 1.03
C ILE A 223 -14.08 13.36 0.17
N VAL A 224 -14.05 14.22 -0.85
CA VAL A 224 -15.15 14.48 -1.79
C VAL A 224 -14.66 14.19 -3.22
N PRO A 225 -15.37 13.34 -3.99
CA PRO A 225 -16.62 12.63 -3.70
C PRO A 225 -16.51 11.51 -2.65
N GLY A 226 -15.32 10.93 -2.44
CA GLY A 226 -15.05 9.98 -1.39
C GLY A 226 -15.80 8.64 -1.49
N LEU A 227 -15.89 7.98 -0.36
CA LEU A 227 -16.66 6.73 -0.18
C LEU A 227 -17.33 6.65 1.22
N GLY A 228 -17.34 7.76 1.96
CA GLY A 228 -17.80 7.81 3.35
C GLY A 228 -16.70 7.41 4.34
N ASP A 229 -17.10 6.99 5.54
CA ASP A 229 -16.17 6.45 6.53
C ASP A 229 -15.86 4.97 6.24
N ALA A 230 -14.58 4.69 5.97
CA ALA A 230 -14.13 3.32 5.62
C ALA A 230 -14.22 2.38 6.83
N GLY A 231 -13.98 2.87 8.05
CA GLY A 231 -14.08 2.07 9.26
C GLY A 231 -15.51 1.63 9.53
N ASP A 232 -16.47 2.54 9.42
CA ASP A 232 -17.88 2.26 9.59
C ASP A 232 -18.41 1.32 8.51
N ARG A 233 -17.99 1.51 7.27
CA ARG A 233 -18.38 0.60 6.17
C ARG A 233 -17.78 -0.79 6.29
N LEU A 234 -16.58 -0.91 6.91
CA LEU A 234 -15.93 -2.20 7.18
C LEU A 234 -16.51 -2.92 8.39
N TYR A 235 -16.80 -2.19 9.48
CA TYR A 235 -17.02 -2.80 10.80
C TYR A 235 -18.33 -2.39 11.48
N GLY A 236 -19.06 -1.45 10.91
CA GLY A 236 -20.20 -0.80 11.53
C GLY A 236 -19.77 0.41 12.37
N THR A 237 -20.72 1.31 12.62
CA THR A 237 -20.53 2.47 13.49
C THR A 237 -20.15 2.02 14.91
N ALA A 238 -19.14 2.65 15.47
CA ALA A 238 -18.84 2.55 16.89
C ALA A 238 -19.60 3.66 17.61
N ASP A 239 -20.48 3.28 18.56
CA ASP A 239 -21.12 4.20 19.47
C ASP A 239 -20.13 4.77 20.49
#